data_972673a1c6563e79845c454136dd9067
#
_entry.id   972673a1c6563e79845c454136dd9067
#
_cell.length_a   1.000
_cell.length_b   1.000
_cell.length_c   1.000
_cell.angle_alpha   90.00
_cell.angle_beta   90.00
_cell.angle_gamma   90.00
#
_symmetry.space_group_name_H-M   'P 1'
#
loop_
_entity.id
_entity.type
_entity.pdbx_description
1 polymer ?
#
loop_
_entity_poly.entity_id
_entity_poly.type
_entity_poly.pdbx_seq_one_letter_code
_entity_poly.pdbx_strand_id
1 'polypeptide(L)'
;DYYQAVYQYRIAQAGNRNNPLPQVGMGLAYFAAGEPITAATRLRAAFSMLPPLMKTRLDIPKFVDENVVRAQLQRLDEVIARQGDEKPDAAMVFVAAYMHANLGNAQQARQYAQLLKELAPEDELYVAYADHVLGDKPAEE
;
A
#
# COMPACT_ATOMS: atom_id res chain seq x y z
N ASP A 1 -7.50 -15.18 11.27
CA ASP A 1 -8.37 -14.01 11.41
C ASP A 1 -7.54 -12.74 11.36
N TYR A 2 -7.80 -11.90 10.36
CA TYR A 2 -7.01 -10.69 10.11
C TYR A 2 -7.25 -9.62 11.18
N TYR A 3 -8.45 -9.56 11.76
CA TYR A 3 -8.73 -8.62 12.84
C TYR A 3 -8.01 -9.02 14.12
N GLN A 4 -7.80 -10.31 14.33
CA GLN A 4 -6.95 -10.78 15.43
C GLN A 4 -5.52 -10.30 15.22
N ALA A 5 -5.01 -10.36 13.99
CA ALA A 5 -3.68 -9.85 13.67
C ALA A 5 -3.58 -8.34 13.95
N VAL A 6 -4.59 -7.57 13.57
CA VAL A 6 -4.64 -6.12 13.86
C VAL A 6 -4.54 -5.89 15.37
N TYR A 7 -5.27 -6.65 16.15
CA TYR A 7 -5.23 -6.52 17.61
C TYR A 7 -3.82 -6.78 18.16
N GLN A 8 -3.16 -7.83 17.67
CA GLN A 8 -1.79 -8.15 18.11
C GLN A 8 -0.82 -7.03 17.73
N TYR A 9 -0.96 -6.45 16.54
CA TYR A 9 -0.11 -5.33 16.12
C TYR A 9 -0.36 -4.08 16.96
N ARG A 10 -1.59 -3.84 17.40
CA ARG A 10 -1.88 -2.72 18.29
C ARG A 10 -1.17 -2.90 19.65
N ILE A 11 -1.14 -4.12 20.16
CA ILE A 11 -0.41 -4.42 21.39
C ILE A 11 1.08 -4.15 21.20
N ALA A 12 1.65 -4.61 20.08
CA ALA A 12 3.06 -4.39 19.77
C ALA A 12 3.37 -2.90 19.67
N GLN A 13 2.49 -2.12 19.05
CA GLN A 13 2.66 -0.68 18.89
C GLN A 13 2.63 0.03 20.24
N ALA A 14 1.76 -0.40 21.14
CA ALA A 14 1.68 0.17 22.49
C ALA A 14 2.99 -0.04 23.25
N GLY A 15 3.69 -1.14 23.00
CA GLY A 15 4.98 -1.42 23.61
C GLY A 15 6.13 -0.61 23.05
N ASN A 16 6.05 -0.18 21.80
CA ASN A 16 7.07 0.66 21.16
C ASN A 16 6.44 1.52 20.08
N ARG A 17 6.05 2.73 20.45
CA ARG A 17 5.34 3.65 19.55
C ARG A 17 6.20 4.19 18.42
N ASN A 18 7.53 4.09 18.52
CA ASN A 18 8.44 4.57 17.50
C ASN A 18 8.73 3.52 16.41
N ASN A 19 8.23 2.30 16.59
CA ASN A 19 8.42 1.24 15.62
C ASN A 19 7.30 1.31 14.57
N PRO A 20 7.60 1.55 13.28
CA PRO A 20 6.57 1.63 12.23
C PRO A 20 6.06 0.26 11.79
N LEU A 21 6.75 -0.84 12.11
CA LEU A 21 6.38 -2.17 11.61
C LEU A 21 4.97 -2.62 12.00
N PRO A 22 4.48 -2.35 13.23
CA PRO A 22 3.08 -2.68 13.54
C PRO A 22 2.08 -1.98 12.64
N GLN A 23 2.34 -0.74 12.22
CA GLN A 23 1.46 -0.04 11.27
C GLN A 23 1.46 -0.74 9.91
N VAL A 24 2.62 -1.19 9.43
CA VAL A 24 2.72 -1.97 8.20
C VAL A 24 1.92 -3.26 8.32
N GLY A 25 2.12 -4.00 9.43
CA GLY A 25 1.40 -5.25 9.66
C GLY A 25 -0.10 -5.06 9.72
N MET A 26 -0.58 -4.01 10.40
CA MET A 26 -2.00 -3.67 10.42
C MET A 26 -2.51 -3.34 9.02
N GLY A 27 -1.72 -2.58 8.24
CA GLY A 27 -2.07 -2.25 6.87
C GLY A 27 -2.31 -3.49 6.03
N LEU A 28 -1.39 -4.45 6.10
CA LEU A 28 -1.52 -5.70 5.36
C LEU A 28 -2.70 -6.54 5.84
N ALA A 29 -2.94 -6.60 7.15
CA ALA A 29 -4.06 -7.33 7.70
C ALA A 29 -5.41 -6.73 7.26
N TYR A 30 -5.53 -5.42 7.29
CA TYR A 30 -6.74 -4.75 6.79
C TYR A 30 -6.92 -4.98 5.30
N PHE A 31 -5.84 -4.92 4.53
CA PHE A 31 -5.95 -5.19 3.09
C PHE A 31 -6.44 -6.61 2.83
N ALA A 32 -5.88 -7.60 3.54
CA ALA A 32 -6.30 -8.99 3.43
C ALA A 32 -7.76 -9.17 3.84
N ALA A 33 -8.24 -8.35 4.78
CA ALA A 33 -9.64 -8.37 5.22
C ALA A 33 -10.59 -7.67 4.24
N GLY A 34 -10.07 -7.08 3.15
CA GLY A 34 -10.90 -6.39 2.16
C GLY A 34 -11.17 -4.92 2.49
N GLU A 35 -10.32 -4.28 3.27
CA GLU A 35 -10.48 -2.89 3.67
C GLU A 35 -9.32 -2.04 3.17
N PRO A 36 -9.28 -1.73 1.86
CA PRO A 36 -8.12 -1.05 1.26
C PRO A 36 -7.91 0.38 1.76
N ILE A 37 -8.97 1.12 2.06
CA ILE A 37 -8.82 2.50 2.53
C ILE A 37 -8.23 2.52 3.93
N THR A 38 -8.67 1.63 4.82
CA THR A 38 -8.11 1.50 6.15
C THR A 38 -6.65 1.03 6.08
N ALA A 39 -6.36 0.11 5.16
CA ALA A 39 -4.99 -0.34 4.90
C ALA A 39 -4.09 0.85 4.50
N ALA A 40 -4.58 1.69 3.59
CA ALA A 40 -3.84 2.87 3.15
C ALA A 40 -3.51 3.80 4.31
N THR A 41 -4.46 4.01 5.22
CA THR A 41 -4.25 4.86 6.39
C THR A 41 -3.11 4.33 7.27
N ARG A 42 -3.06 3.02 7.49
CA ARG A 42 -2.01 2.41 8.31
C ARG A 42 -0.64 2.47 7.65
N LEU A 43 -0.58 2.19 6.34
CA LEU A 43 0.67 2.27 5.59
C LEU A 43 1.18 3.72 5.55
N ARG A 44 0.28 4.66 5.35
CA ARG A 44 0.62 6.08 5.35
C ARG A 44 1.21 6.49 6.70
N ALA A 45 0.64 6.02 7.80
CA ALA A 45 1.17 6.28 9.14
C ALA A 45 2.60 5.73 9.29
N ALA A 46 2.85 4.51 8.82
CA ALA A 46 4.18 3.91 8.87
C ALA A 46 5.19 4.74 8.07
N PHE A 47 4.82 5.20 6.88
CA PHE A 47 5.69 5.99 6.01
C PHE A 47 5.97 7.37 6.61
N SER A 48 5.00 7.94 7.33
CA SER A 48 5.21 9.19 8.05
C SER A 48 6.18 9.04 9.21
N MET A 49 6.14 7.89 9.88
CA MET A 49 7.06 7.58 10.98
C MET A 49 8.48 7.33 10.49
N LEU A 50 8.62 6.63 9.36
CA LEU A 50 9.92 6.26 8.80
C LEU A 50 9.86 6.33 7.27
N PRO A 51 10.10 7.50 6.68
CA PRO A 51 9.98 7.66 5.22
C PRO A 51 10.76 6.67 4.36
N PRO A 52 11.97 6.20 4.76
CA PRO A 52 12.67 5.20 3.96
C PRO A 52 11.92 3.89 3.75
N LEU A 53 10.87 3.60 4.54
CA LEU A 53 10.02 2.42 4.31
C LEU A 53 9.34 2.44 2.94
N MET A 54 9.07 3.61 2.39
CA MET A 54 8.50 3.73 1.05
C MET A 54 9.37 3.05 0.00
N LYS A 55 10.68 3.03 0.23
CA LYS A 55 11.68 2.46 -0.70
C LYS A 55 12.06 1.03 -0.36
N THR A 56 11.56 0.50 0.74
CA THR A 56 11.89 -0.85 1.19
C THR A 56 10.90 -1.84 0.60
N ARG A 57 11.41 -2.86 -0.07
CA ARG A 57 10.55 -3.93 -0.56
C ARG A 57 10.12 -4.80 0.61
N LEU A 58 8.81 -5.01 0.70
CA LEU A 58 8.22 -5.77 1.78
C LEU A 58 8.08 -7.23 1.40
N ASP A 59 8.43 -8.12 2.32
CA ASP A 59 8.20 -9.55 2.15
C ASP A 59 6.81 -9.89 2.67
N ILE A 60 5.83 -9.77 1.78
CA ILE A 60 4.40 -9.92 2.14
C ILE A 60 4.10 -11.24 2.84
N PRO A 61 4.62 -12.41 2.41
CA PRO A 61 4.32 -13.67 3.08
C PRO A 61 4.72 -13.73 4.55
N LYS A 62 5.64 -12.88 4.99
CA LYS A 62 5.99 -12.82 6.42
C LYS A 62 4.90 -12.19 7.28
N PHE A 63 3.94 -11.49 6.67
CA PHE A 63 2.89 -10.78 7.40
C PHE A 63 1.52 -11.40 7.20
N VAL A 64 1.19 -11.83 5.98
CA VAL A 64 -0.14 -12.36 5.62
C VAL A 64 0.01 -13.37 4.49
N ASP A 65 -1.06 -14.13 4.22
CA ASP A 65 -1.11 -15.07 3.10
C ASP A 65 -1.09 -14.30 1.78
N GLU A 66 -0.06 -14.52 0.97
CA GLU A 66 0.12 -13.84 -0.31
C GLU A 66 -1.05 -14.09 -1.26
N ASN A 67 -1.63 -15.30 -1.26
CA ASN A 67 -2.74 -15.62 -2.15
C ASN A 67 -3.97 -14.79 -1.81
N VAL A 68 -4.21 -14.52 -0.52
CA VAL A 68 -5.32 -13.66 -0.10
C VAL A 68 -5.06 -12.23 -0.55
N VAL A 69 -3.84 -11.74 -0.41
CA VAL A 69 -3.48 -10.39 -0.86
C VAL A 69 -3.70 -10.26 -2.37
N ARG A 70 -3.25 -11.26 -3.16
CA ARG A 70 -3.44 -11.23 -4.62
C ARG A 70 -4.92 -11.22 -5.01
N ALA A 71 -5.75 -11.99 -4.31
CA ALA A 71 -7.19 -12.00 -4.57
C ALA A 71 -7.84 -10.65 -4.25
N GLN A 72 -7.47 -10.06 -3.12
CA GLN A 72 -8.00 -8.75 -2.75
C GLN A 72 -7.51 -7.66 -3.71
N LEU A 73 -6.27 -7.77 -4.17
CA LEU A 73 -5.71 -6.81 -5.13
C LEU A 73 -6.47 -6.89 -6.45
N GLN A 74 -6.80 -8.09 -6.93
CA GLN A 74 -7.60 -8.24 -8.13
C GLN A 74 -8.96 -7.56 -7.98
N ARG A 75 -9.61 -7.71 -6.83
CA ARG A 75 -10.88 -7.05 -6.55
C ARG A 75 -10.72 -5.53 -6.55
N LEU A 76 -9.65 -5.04 -5.95
CA LEU A 76 -9.38 -3.60 -5.92
C LEU A 76 -9.13 -3.06 -7.32
N ASP A 77 -8.36 -3.77 -8.15
CA ASP A 77 -8.13 -3.39 -9.54
C ASP A 77 -9.45 -3.26 -10.29
N GLU A 78 -10.38 -4.21 -10.07
CA GLU A 78 -11.69 -4.17 -10.70
C GLU A 78 -12.53 -2.98 -10.22
N VAL A 79 -12.49 -2.68 -8.94
CA VAL A 79 -13.21 -1.54 -8.38
C VAL A 79 -12.70 -0.23 -8.98
N ILE A 80 -11.38 -0.07 -9.08
CA ILE A 80 -10.78 1.13 -9.66
C ILE A 80 -11.17 1.25 -11.14
N ALA A 81 -11.13 0.14 -11.88
CA ALA A 81 -11.48 0.14 -13.30
C ALA A 81 -12.95 0.48 -13.56
N ARG A 82 -13.85 0.11 -12.64
CA ARG A 82 -15.29 0.34 -12.82
C ARG A 82 -15.72 1.78 -12.59
N GLN A 83 -14.85 2.62 -12.05
CA GLN A 83 -15.25 3.99 -11.74
C GLN A 83 -15.43 4.86 -12.99
N GLY A 84 -14.94 4.40 -14.14
CA GLY A 84 -15.20 5.04 -15.42
C GLY A 84 -14.75 6.50 -15.42
N ASP A 85 -15.70 7.41 -15.67
CA ASP A 85 -15.42 8.85 -15.72
C ASP A 85 -15.26 9.47 -14.33
N GLU A 86 -15.67 8.78 -13.28
CA GLU A 86 -15.45 9.26 -11.92
C GLU A 86 -14.00 9.00 -11.51
N LYS A 87 -13.43 9.96 -10.78
CA LYS A 87 -12.08 9.80 -10.28
C LYS A 87 -12.04 8.78 -9.15
N PRO A 88 -11.16 7.78 -9.21
CA PRO A 88 -11.03 6.85 -8.09
C PRO A 88 -10.45 7.53 -6.87
N ASP A 89 -10.67 6.91 -5.71
CA ASP A 89 -10.13 7.38 -4.45
C ASP A 89 -8.60 7.22 -4.45
N ALA A 90 -7.90 8.31 -4.14
CA ALA A 90 -6.44 8.30 -4.14
C ALA A 90 -5.87 7.26 -3.16
N ALA A 91 -6.52 7.03 -2.01
CA ALA A 91 -6.06 6.01 -1.05
C ALA A 91 -6.11 4.60 -1.66
N MET A 92 -7.17 4.29 -2.43
CA MET A 92 -7.26 3.01 -3.13
C MET A 92 -6.14 2.84 -4.14
N VAL A 93 -5.87 3.90 -4.92
CA VAL A 93 -4.82 3.88 -5.93
C VAL A 93 -3.44 3.74 -5.28
N PHE A 94 -3.22 4.44 -4.17
CA PHE A 94 -1.97 4.33 -3.42
C PHE A 94 -1.72 2.90 -2.95
N VAL A 95 -2.71 2.28 -2.30
CA VAL A 95 -2.51 0.91 -1.78
C VAL A 95 -2.40 -0.09 -2.91
N ALA A 96 -3.11 0.10 -4.03
CA ALA A 96 -2.95 -0.76 -5.20
C ALA A 96 -1.53 -0.67 -5.76
N ALA A 97 -0.99 0.54 -5.89
CA ALA A 97 0.38 0.74 -6.35
C ALA A 97 1.38 0.03 -5.41
N TYR A 98 1.19 0.19 -4.11
CA TYR A 98 2.07 -0.40 -3.11
C TYR A 98 2.05 -1.94 -3.18
N MET A 99 0.87 -2.53 -3.27
CA MET A 99 0.75 -3.99 -3.33
C MET A 99 1.33 -4.54 -4.63
N HIS A 100 1.04 -3.92 -5.77
CA HIS A 100 1.64 -4.35 -7.04
C HIS A 100 3.17 -4.25 -7.00
N ALA A 101 3.70 -3.16 -6.47
CA ALA A 101 5.15 -2.99 -6.37
C ALA A 101 5.79 -4.10 -5.54
N ASN A 102 5.18 -4.43 -4.40
CA ASN A 102 5.73 -5.43 -3.49
C ASN A 102 5.48 -6.88 -3.94
N LEU A 103 4.55 -7.08 -4.88
CA LEU A 103 4.31 -8.39 -5.49
C LEU A 103 5.08 -8.59 -6.81
N GLY A 104 5.88 -7.62 -7.20
CA GLY A 104 6.69 -7.72 -8.41
C GLY A 104 5.97 -7.31 -9.70
N ASN A 105 4.79 -6.70 -9.60
CA ASN A 105 4.01 -6.25 -10.76
C ASN A 105 4.38 -4.81 -11.11
N ALA A 106 5.60 -4.62 -11.61
CA ALA A 106 6.19 -3.29 -11.79
C ALA A 106 5.38 -2.40 -12.74
N GLN A 107 4.83 -2.96 -13.81
CA GLN A 107 4.09 -2.17 -14.79
C GLN A 107 2.80 -1.61 -14.19
N GLN A 108 2.03 -2.45 -13.50
CA GLN A 108 0.81 -2.02 -12.84
C GLN A 108 1.11 -1.00 -11.75
N ALA A 109 2.18 -1.23 -10.98
CA ALA A 109 2.59 -0.28 -9.95
C ALA A 109 2.87 1.09 -10.55
N ARG A 110 3.57 1.14 -11.68
CA ARG A 110 3.88 2.41 -12.35
C ARG A 110 2.63 3.11 -12.88
N GLN A 111 1.69 2.35 -13.46
CA GLN A 111 0.43 2.92 -13.94
C GLN A 111 -0.34 3.58 -12.80
N TYR A 112 -0.45 2.90 -11.66
CA TYR A 112 -1.13 3.47 -10.49
C TYR A 112 -0.35 4.63 -9.88
N ALA A 113 0.97 4.58 -9.88
CA ALA A 113 1.77 5.70 -9.39
C ALA A 113 1.54 6.96 -10.23
N GLN A 114 1.46 6.81 -11.56
CA GLN A 114 1.15 7.93 -12.46
C GLN A 114 -0.22 8.51 -12.13
N LEU A 115 -1.22 7.64 -11.99
CA LEU A 115 -2.58 8.04 -11.65
C LEU A 115 -2.63 8.73 -10.27
N LEU A 116 -1.89 8.23 -9.30
CA LEU A 116 -1.84 8.81 -7.96
C LEU A 116 -1.36 10.26 -7.99
N LYS A 117 -0.34 10.55 -8.79
CA LYS A 117 0.15 11.92 -8.95
C LYS A 117 -0.90 12.84 -9.57
N GLU A 118 -1.70 12.30 -10.48
CA GLU A 118 -2.79 13.06 -11.12
C GLU A 118 -3.93 13.33 -10.14
N LEU A 119 -4.24 12.34 -9.28
CA LEU A 119 -5.36 12.44 -8.34
C LEU A 119 -5.06 13.32 -7.13
N ALA A 120 -3.82 13.27 -6.64
CA ALA A 120 -3.46 13.93 -5.39
C ALA A 120 -2.11 14.65 -5.51
N PRO A 121 -2.01 15.64 -6.43
CA PRO A 121 -0.74 16.35 -6.63
C PRO A 121 -0.32 17.18 -5.44
N GLU A 122 -1.24 17.53 -4.55
CA GLU A 122 -0.98 18.31 -3.35
C GLU A 122 -0.58 17.43 -2.14
N ASP A 123 -0.69 16.12 -2.24
CA ASP A 123 -0.34 15.22 -1.14
C ASP A 123 1.13 14.84 -1.25
N GLU A 124 1.95 15.44 -0.40
CA GLU A 124 3.41 15.27 -0.46
C GLU A 124 3.85 13.81 -0.29
N LEU A 125 3.18 13.06 0.60
CA LEU A 125 3.54 11.67 0.83
C LEU A 125 3.22 10.81 -0.39
N TYR A 126 2.03 11.00 -0.97
CA TYR A 126 1.63 10.25 -2.16
C TYR A 126 2.52 10.57 -3.34
N VAL A 127 2.85 11.87 -3.53
CA VAL A 127 3.75 12.26 -4.62
C VAL A 127 5.14 11.66 -4.42
N ALA A 128 5.67 11.69 -3.20
CA ALA A 128 6.98 11.11 -2.91
C ALA A 128 6.97 9.59 -3.19
N TYR A 129 5.93 8.90 -2.78
CA TYR A 129 5.82 7.47 -3.05
C TYR A 129 5.72 7.19 -4.56
N ALA A 130 4.87 7.93 -5.25
CA ALA A 130 4.70 7.77 -6.69
C ALA A 130 5.99 8.05 -7.45
N ASP A 131 6.72 9.09 -7.06
CA ASP A 131 8.00 9.41 -7.68
C ASP A 131 9.02 8.30 -7.47
N HIS A 132 9.03 7.70 -6.29
CA HIS A 132 9.90 6.54 -6.03
C HIS A 132 9.56 5.39 -6.99
N VAL A 133 8.29 5.02 -7.11
CA VAL A 133 7.87 3.93 -7.99
C VAL A 133 8.20 4.23 -9.44
N LEU A 134 7.96 5.47 -9.89
CA LEU A 134 8.22 5.88 -11.26
C LEU A 134 9.71 6.01 -11.55
N GLY A 135 10.51 6.33 -10.53
CA GLY A 135 11.95 6.41 -10.65
C GLY A 135 12.65 5.07 -10.72
N ASP A 136 11.96 3.99 -10.28
CA ASP A 136 12.49 2.62 -10.38
C ASP A 136 12.36 2.13 -11.81
N LYS A 137 13.31 2.54 -12.63
CA LYS A 137 13.31 2.15 -14.03
C LYS A 137 13.92 0.78 -14.24
N PRO A 138 13.54 0.09 -15.33
CA PRO A 138 14.16 -1.17 -15.69
C PRO A 138 15.67 -1.05 -15.82
N ALA A 139 16.34 -2.17 -15.65
CA ALA A 139 17.81 -2.23 -15.58
C ALA A 139 18.53 -1.85 -16.88
N GLU A 140 17.83 -1.70 -17.98
CA GLU A 140 18.44 -1.30 -19.25
C GLU A 140 18.93 0.14 -19.24
N GLU A 141 18.57 0.87 -18.24
CA GLU A 141 18.97 2.26 -18.10
C GLU A 141 20.44 2.51 -17.74
#